data_64780078db7bd2ae89e163383ad2c5c7
#
_entry.id   64780078db7bd2ae89e163383ad2c5c7
#
_cell.length_a   1.000
_cell.length_b   1.000
_cell.length_c   1.000
_cell.angle_alpha   90.00
_cell.angle_beta   90.00
_cell.angle_gamma   90.00
#
_symmetry.space_group_name_H-M   'P 1'
#
loop_
_entity.id
_entity.type
_entity.pdbx_description
1 polymer ?
#
loop_
_entity_poly.entity_id
_entity_poly.type
_entity_poly.pdbx_seq_one_letter_code
_entity_poly.pdbx_strand_id
1 'polypeptide(L)'
;MAQLIFYLIIAITKFISLLPSSIFKNPNSLVWKLLQTRLKKRRQIIQANINHCFQEKSEEWKTKLVEKIWTQTFFALYANNLAWNASEKRISALDLELSNENVLIEAISKKSGVLLLFRHTLYLELSARLLSLNYEVHGLERPNNNKLIQMIQRDGRLKSVKSLISNSDIKECVDLLKSGEVILYGPDQDYRNKRSVVSTFFNQDCLTTTVPYTLKKLTGCELIYFDFFKEGDKYQIKFESFDDPLNDSFNFANQLNKKIEKSILQAPHQYLWHHRRFKSQAPEIYDK
;
A
#
# COMPACT_ATOMS: atom_id res chain seq x y z
N MET A 1 9.00 0.01 -32.39
CA MET A 1 9.93 -0.31 -31.30
C MET A 1 9.25 -0.30 -29.92
N ALA A 2 8.59 0.79 -29.49
CA ALA A 2 7.94 0.88 -28.18
C ALA A 2 6.85 -0.19 -27.93
N GLN A 3 5.99 -0.48 -28.92
CA GLN A 3 4.98 -1.54 -28.81
C GLN A 3 5.60 -2.94 -28.64
N LEU A 4 6.66 -3.26 -29.34
CA LEU A 4 7.35 -4.55 -29.23
C LEU A 4 7.93 -4.73 -27.81
N ILE A 5 8.55 -3.68 -27.26
CA ILE A 5 9.07 -3.65 -25.90
C ILE A 5 7.92 -3.85 -24.88
N PHE A 6 6.78 -3.21 -25.10
CA PHE A 6 5.59 -3.36 -24.26
C PHE A 6 5.12 -4.82 -24.20
N TYR A 7 4.90 -5.44 -25.36
CA TYR A 7 4.45 -6.84 -25.41
C TYR A 7 5.48 -7.79 -24.82
N LEU A 8 6.78 -7.53 -25.02
CA LEU A 8 7.86 -8.31 -24.41
C LEU A 8 7.82 -8.22 -22.88
N ILE A 9 7.65 -7.04 -22.31
CA ILE A 9 7.53 -6.87 -20.86
C ILE A 9 6.30 -7.61 -20.32
N ILE A 10 5.15 -7.50 -20.98
CA ILE A 10 3.93 -8.23 -20.59
C ILE A 10 4.18 -9.76 -20.66
N ALA A 11 4.81 -10.25 -21.71
CA ALA A 11 5.11 -11.68 -21.85
C ALA A 11 6.04 -12.17 -20.71
N ILE A 12 7.08 -11.40 -20.41
CA ILE A 12 8.01 -11.70 -19.30
C ILE A 12 7.29 -11.69 -17.96
N THR A 13 6.49 -10.66 -17.67
CA THR A 13 5.78 -10.58 -16.39
C THR A 13 4.74 -11.69 -16.23
N LYS A 14 4.03 -12.06 -17.31
CA LYS A 14 3.14 -13.22 -17.32
C LYS A 14 3.91 -14.53 -17.09
N PHE A 15 5.04 -14.72 -17.76
CA PHE A 15 5.88 -15.90 -17.56
C PHE A 15 6.37 -16.01 -16.11
N ILE A 16 6.86 -14.89 -15.53
CA ILE A 16 7.27 -14.82 -14.12
C ILE A 16 6.12 -15.24 -13.19
N SER A 17 4.89 -14.83 -13.49
CA SER A 17 3.74 -15.20 -12.67
C SER A 17 3.41 -16.71 -12.70
N LEU A 18 3.90 -17.46 -13.66
CA LEU A 18 3.72 -18.93 -13.74
C LEU A 18 4.76 -19.70 -12.90
N LEU A 19 5.87 -19.06 -12.56
CA LEU A 19 6.95 -19.71 -11.83
C LEU A 19 6.54 -20.03 -10.38
N PRO A 20 7.15 -21.07 -9.76
CA PRO A 20 6.94 -21.39 -8.35
C PRO A 20 7.44 -20.27 -7.44
N SER A 21 6.69 -19.97 -6.37
CA SER A 21 7.05 -18.94 -5.40
C SER A 21 8.37 -19.20 -4.68
N SER A 22 8.80 -20.46 -4.57
CA SER A 22 10.05 -20.88 -3.93
C SER A 22 11.29 -20.22 -4.55
N ILE A 23 11.27 -19.96 -5.87
CA ILE A 23 12.37 -19.27 -6.58
C ILE A 23 12.61 -17.88 -6.00
N PHE A 24 11.53 -17.17 -5.61
CA PHE A 24 11.57 -15.78 -5.15
C PHE A 24 11.71 -15.66 -3.63
N LYS A 25 11.63 -16.77 -2.90
CA LYS A 25 11.90 -16.85 -1.47
C LYS A 25 13.39 -16.95 -1.15
N ASN A 26 14.23 -17.30 -2.13
CA ASN A 26 15.67 -17.46 -1.94
C ASN A 26 16.41 -16.12 -2.12
N PRO A 27 16.92 -15.52 -1.04
CA PRO A 27 17.63 -14.22 -1.10
C PRO A 27 19.02 -14.35 -1.76
N ASN A 28 19.52 -15.57 -1.99
CA ASN A 28 20.80 -15.83 -2.62
C ASN A 28 20.68 -16.07 -4.13
N SER A 29 19.48 -15.99 -4.70
CA SER A 29 19.27 -16.20 -6.13
C SER A 29 20.07 -15.21 -6.97
N LEU A 30 20.61 -15.67 -8.11
CA LEU A 30 21.34 -14.82 -9.05
C LEU A 30 20.48 -13.65 -9.54
N VAL A 31 19.19 -13.91 -9.78
CA VAL A 31 18.23 -12.89 -10.21
C VAL A 31 18.14 -11.75 -9.17
N TRP A 32 18.04 -12.12 -7.87
CA TRP A 32 18.00 -11.10 -6.81
C TRP A 32 19.33 -10.33 -6.72
N LYS A 33 20.47 -11.02 -6.81
CA LYS A 33 21.79 -10.37 -6.81
C LYS A 33 21.93 -9.33 -7.93
N LEU A 34 21.41 -9.60 -9.12
CA LEU A 34 21.41 -8.64 -10.23
C LEU A 34 20.43 -7.48 -10.01
N LEU A 35 19.24 -7.74 -9.47
CA LEU A 35 18.25 -6.70 -9.18
C LEU A 35 18.71 -5.76 -8.08
N GLN A 36 19.39 -6.25 -7.05
CA GLN A 36 19.90 -5.44 -5.93
C GLN A 36 20.74 -4.26 -6.38
N THR A 37 21.58 -4.44 -7.41
CA THR A 37 22.45 -3.37 -7.92
C THR A 37 21.63 -2.20 -8.47
N ARG A 38 20.51 -2.50 -9.14
CA ARG A 38 19.59 -1.50 -9.70
C ARG A 38 18.73 -0.83 -8.63
N LEU A 39 18.50 -1.52 -7.51
CA LEU A 39 17.66 -1.07 -6.42
C LEU A 39 18.43 -0.45 -5.24
N LYS A 40 19.75 -0.25 -5.35
CA LYS A 40 20.62 0.28 -4.28
C LYS A 40 20.05 1.55 -3.63
N LYS A 41 19.57 2.51 -4.43
CA LYS A 41 18.96 3.75 -3.92
C LYS A 41 17.71 3.47 -3.06
N ARG A 42 16.94 2.42 -3.36
CA ARG A 42 15.77 2.05 -2.56
C ARG A 42 16.17 1.51 -1.19
N ARG A 43 17.26 0.73 -1.12
CA ARG A 43 17.80 0.26 0.16
C ARG A 43 18.29 1.42 1.03
N GLN A 44 18.93 2.44 0.44
CA GLN A 44 19.33 3.65 1.15
C GLN A 44 18.11 4.40 1.73
N ILE A 45 17.01 4.50 0.98
CA ILE A 45 15.76 5.11 1.48
C ILE A 45 15.19 4.31 2.66
N ILE A 46 15.17 2.98 2.58
CA ILE A 46 14.74 2.13 3.70
C ILE A 46 15.58 2.44 4.94
N GLN A 47 16.91 2.42 4.81
CA GLN A 47 17.83 2.70 5.93
C GLN A 47 17.59 4.09 6.54
N ALA A 48 17.40 5.12 5.69
CA ALA A 48 17.12 6.49 6.14
C ALA A 48 15.81 6.55 6.95
N ASN A 49 14.72 5.94 6.44
CA ASN A 49 13.45 5.90 7.15
C ASN A 49 13.53 5.15 8.48
N ILE A 50 14.21 3.99 8.52
CA ILE A 50 14.37 3.20 9.74
C ILE A 50 15.18 3.96 10.78
N ASN A 51 16.29 4.60 10.38
CA ASN A 51 17.12 5.40 11.29
C ASN A 51 16.32 6.58 11.85
N HIS A 52 15.49 7.22 11.03
CA HIS A 52 14.71 8.39 11.41
C HIS A 52 13.54 8.04 12.33
N CYS A 53 12.83 6.93 12.06
CA CYS A 53 11.65 6.52 12.84
C CYS A 53 11.99 5.81 14.15
N PHE A 54 13.13 5.10 14.23
CA PHE A 54 13.48 4.24 15.37
C PHE A 54 14.79 4.67 16.03
N GLN A 55 14.85 5.94 16.42
CA GLN A 55 16.08 6.52 17.00
C GLN A 55 16.49 5.85 18.31
N GLU A 56 15.51 5.37 19.08
CA GLU A 56 15.73 4.69 20.36
C GLU A 56 16.21 3.23 20.22
N LYS A 57 16.12 2.64 19.02
CA LYS A 57 16.56 1.26 18.79
C LYS A 57 18.06 1.17 18.51
N SER A 58 18.67 0.06 18.91
CA SER A 58 20.08 -0.21 18.63
C SER A 58 20.37 -0.31 17.12
N GLU A 59 21.60 0.03 16.73
CA GLU A 59 22.03 -0.10 15.33
C GLU A 59 21.95 -1.55 14.83
N GLU A 60 22.18 -2.53 15.71
CA GLU A 60 21.99 -3.95 15.37
C GLU A 60 20.54 -4.25 15.01
N TRP A 61 19.59 -3.77 15.80
CA TRP A 61 18.16 -3.95 15.53
C TRP A 61 17.74 -3.30 14.21
N LYS A 62 18.17 -2.07 13.96
CA LYS A 62 17.90 -1.33 12.72
C LYS A 62 18.45 -2.07 11.51
N THR A 63 19.70 -2.55 11.60
CA THR A 63 20.35 -3.32 10.53
C THR A 63 19.59 -4.61 10.24
N LYS A 64 19.21 -5.38 11.25
CA LYS A 64 18.42 -6.61 11.10
C LYS A 64 17.06 -6.33 10.44
N LEU A 65 16.40 -5.23 10.83
CA LEU A 65 15.13 -4.85 10.22
C LEU A 65 15.29 -4.49 8.74
N VAL A 66 16.29 -3.67 8.40
CA VAL A 66 16.60 -3.29 7.00
C VAL A 66 16.88 -4.52 6.14
N GLU A 67 17.69 -5.46 6.65
CA GLU A 67 17.98 -6.70 5.93
C GLU A 67 16.71 -7.55 5.72
N LYS A 68 15.85 -7.64 6.73
CA LYS A 68 14.60 -8.37 6.63
C LYS A 68 13.65 -7.75 5.60
N ILE A 69 13.50 -6.40 5.60
CA ILE A 69 12.74 -5.67 4.58
C ILE A 69 13.31 -5.95 3.19
N TRP A 70 14.64 -5.83 3.07
CA TRP A 70 15.34 -5.97 1.80
C TRP A 70 15.18 -7.37 1.20
N THR A 71 15.34 -8.39 2.02
CA THR A 71 15.14 -9.79 1.63
C THR A 71 13.69 -10.04 1.18
N GLN A 72 12.72 -9.50 1.90
CA GLN A 72 11.32 -9.67 1.54
C GLN A 72 10.90 -8.88 0.29
N THR A 73 11.62 -7.83 -0.06
CA THR A 73 11.36 -7.05 -1.26
C THR A 73 11.38 -7.91 -2.53
N PHE A 74 12.28 -8.89 -2.60
CA PHE A 74 12.36 -9.78 -3.76
C PHE A 74 11.08 -10.61 -3.94
N PHE A 75 10.62 -11.23 -2.86
CA PHE A 75 9.36 -11.96 -2.89
C PHE A 75 8.16 -11.03 -3.15
N ALA A 76 8.17 -9.83 -2.58
CA ALA A 76 7.10 -8.85 -2.77
C ALA A 76 6.97 -8.38 -4.24
N LEU A 77 8.08 -8.22 -4.96
CA LEU A 77 8.06 -7.94 -6.39
C LEU A 77 7.36 -9.06 -7.18
N TYR A 78 7.64 -10.33 -6.84
CA TYR A 78 6.93 -11.46 -7.43
C TYR A 78 5.45 -11.47 -7.02
N ALA A 79 5.12 -11.28 -5.75
CA ALA A 79 3.76 -11.32 -5.24
C ALA A 79 2.87 -10.24 -5.89
N ASN A 80 3.40 -9.02 -6.06
CA ASN A 80 2.70 -7.96 -6.77
C ASN A 80 2.55 -8.25 -8.28
N ASN A 81 3.56 -8.86 -8.90
CA ASN A 81 3.44 -9.33 -10.27
C ASN A 81 2.41 -10.46 -10.41
N LEU A 82 2.32 -11.35 -9.42
CA LEU A 82 1.30 -12.42 -9.37
C LEU A 82 -0.12 -11.80 -9.35
N ALA A 83 -0.34 -10.77 -8.53
CA ALA A 83 -1.62 -10.06 -8.46
C ALA A 83 -2.08 -9.54 -9.84
N TRP A 84 -1.15 -9.03 -10.64
CA TRP A 84 -1.47 -8.46 -11.95
C TRP A 84 -1.62 -9.50 -13.07
N ASN A 85 -0.96 -10.64 -12.98
CA ASN A 85 -0.83 -11.57 -14.11
C ASN A 85 -1.42 -12.95 -13.87
N ALA A 86 -1.60 -13.39 -12.63
CA ALA A 86 -2.15 -14.72 -12.36
C ALA A 86 -3.67 -14.80 -12.63
N SER A 87 -4.12 -16.01 -12.94
CA SER A 87 -5.54 -16.32 -13.05
C SER A 87 -6.22 -16.22 -11.67
N GLU A 88 -7.52 -15.97 -11.67
CA GLU A 88 -8.31 -15.95 -10.44
C GLU A 88 -8.22 -17.28 -9.68
N LYS A 89 -8.28 -18.42 -10.38
CA LYS A 89 -8.07 -19.75 -9.80
C LYS A 89 -6.77 -19.84 -9.01
N ARG A 90 -5.67 -19.21 -9.48
CA ARG A 90 -4.38 -19.23 -8.79
C ARG A 90 -4.35 -18.29 -7.59
N ILE A 91 -5.03 -17.16 -7.67
CA ILE A 91 -5.14 -16.21 -6.56
C ILE A 91 -6.04 -16.79 -5.45
N SER A 92 -7.19 -17.36 -5.80
CA SER A 92 -8.12 -17.97 -4.83
C SER A 92 -7.57 -19.23 -4.15
N ALA A 93 -6.53 -19.85 -4.72
CA ALA A 93 -5.81 -20.97 -4.10
C ALA A 93 -4.78 -20.52 -3.05
N LEU A 94 -4.56 -19.23 -2.85
CA LEU A 94 -3.70 -18.71 -1.78
C LEU A 94 -4.43 -18.83 -0.43
N ASP A 95 -3.68 -19.17 0.63
CA ASP A 95 -4.24 -19.31 1.99
C ASP A 95 -4.55 -17.94 2.58
N LEU A 96 -5.79 -17.49 2.41
CA LEU A 96 -6.30 -16.19 2.88
C LEU A 96 -7.23 -16.37 4.08
N GLU A 97 -6.95 -15.64 5.15
CA GLU A 97 -7.83 -15.46 6.30
C GLU A 97 -8.38 -14.03 6.32
N LEU A 98 -9.70 -13.90 6.48
CA LEU A 98 -10.37 -12.62 6.75
C LEU A 98 -10.72 -12.54 8.24
N SER A 99 -10.21 -11.53 8.93
CA SER A 99 -10.45 -11.31 10.35
C SER A 99 -11.32 -10.08 10.57
N ASN A 100 -12.30 -10.17 11.48
CA ASN A 100 -13.28 -9.12 11.78
C ASN A 100 -14.06 -8.66 10.53
N GLU A 101 -14.39 -9.57 9.65
CA GLU A 101 -15.08 -9.29 8.38
C GLU A 101 -16.46 -8.64 8.58
N ASN A 102 -17.14 -8.98 9.69
CA ASN A 102 -18.39 -8.37 10.10
C ASN A 102 -18.34 -6.83 10.15
N VAL A 103 -17.18 -6.24 10.54
CA VAL A 103 -17.02 -4.79 10.59
C VAL A 103 -17.18 -4.15 9.21
N LEU A 104 -16.63 -4.77 8.15
CA LEU A 104 -16.79 -4.27 6.79
C LEU A 104 -18.21 -4.55 6.26
N ILE A 105 -18.77 -5.73 6.52
CA ILE A 105 -20.14 -6.11 6.11
C ILE A 105 -21.16 -5.13 6.70
N GLU A 106 -21.07 -4.84 7.99
CA GLU A 106 -21.94 -3.88 8.67
C GLU A 106 -21.82 -2.47 8.08
N ALA A 107 -20.58 -2.02 7.81
CA ALA A 107 -20.35 -0.71 7.19
C ALA A 107 -20.97 -0.61 5.78
N ILE A 108 -20.82 -1.65 4.95
CA ILE A 108 -21.42 -1.71 3.60
C ILE A 108 -22.95 -1.72 3.70
N SER A 109 -23.53 -2.43 4.67
CA SER A 109 -24.99 -2.55 4.83
C SER A 109 -25.69 -1.22 5.08
N LYS A 110 -24.97 -0.22 5.65
CA LYS A 110 -25.49 1.14 5.89
C LYS A 110 -25.69 1.94 4.60
N LYS A 111 -25.12 1.52 3.48
CA LYS A 111 -25.22 2.18 2.17
C LYS A 111 -24.79 3.66 2.16
N SER A 112 -24.01 4.09 3.14
CA SER A 112 -23.44 5.44 3.23
C SER A 112 -22.08 5.58 2.53
N GLY A 113 -21.63 4.52 1.84
CA GLY A 113 -20.30 4.39 1.29
C GLY A 113 -19.26 4.04 2.34
N VAL A 114 -18.16 3.41 1.90
CA VAL A 114 -17.06 3.02 2.78
C VAL A 114 -15.74 3.55 2.23
N LEU A 115 -15.01 4.30 3.04
CA LEU A 115 -13.62 4.63 2.75
C LEU A 115 -12.73 3.64 3.51
N LEU A 116 -12.15 2.69 2.77
CA LEU A 116 -11.32 1.63 3.29
C LEU A 116 -9.87 2.10 3.34
N LEU A 117 -9.45 2.57 4.52
CA LEU A 117 -8.13 3.12 4.79
C LEU A 117 -7.10 2.00 4.97
N PHE A 118 -5.92 2.14 4.39
CA PHE A 118 -4.84 1.16 4.54
C PHE A 118 -3.46 1.81 4.60
N ARG A 119 -2.48 1.10 5.17
CA ARG A 119 -1.06 1.44 5.03
C ARG A 119 -0.46 0.76 3.79
N HIS A 120 0.46 1.44 3.12
CA HIS A 120 1.19 0.79 2.04
C HIS A 120 2.07 -0.35 2.58
N THR A 121 1.84 -1.55 2.08
CA THR A 121 2.68 -2.72 2.37
C THR A 121 3.57 -3.07 1.19
N LEU A 122 4.58 -3.91 1.41
CA LEU A 122 5.37 -4.50 0.31
C LEU A 122 4.48 -5.28 -0.66
N TYR A 123 3.34 -5.78 -0.20
CA TYR A 123 2.41 -6.66 -0.94
C TYR A 123 1.14 -5.93 -1.39
N LEU A 124 1.23 -4.62 -1.63
CA LEU A 124 0.07 -3.76 -1.90
C LEU A 124 -0.85 -4.31 -3.00
N GLU A 125 -0.29 -4.65 -4.15
CA GLU A 125 -1.09 -5.11 -5.29
C GLU A 125 -1.73 -6.49 -5.00
N LEU A 126 -1.00 -7.37 -4.29
CA LEU A 126 -1.55 -8.67 -3.88
C LEU A 126 -2.65 -8.51 -2.84
N SER A 127 -2.50 -7.60 -1.88
CA SER A 127 -3.54 -7.35 -0.86
C SER A 127 -4.84 -6.87 -1.48
N ALA A 128 -4.78 -5.94 -2.44
CA ALA A 128 -5.95 -5.49 -3.19
C ALA A 128 -6.57 -6.62 -4.04
N ARG A 129 -5.74 -7.48 -4.65
CA ARG A 129 -6.22 -8.60 -5.45
C ARG A 129 -6.90 -9.69 -4.62
N LEU A 130 -6.40 -9.96 -3.41
CA LEU A 130 -7.02 -10.90 -2.47
C LEU A 130 -8.33 -10.33 -1.90
N LEU A 131 -8.36 -9.04 -1.57
CA LEU A 131 -9.59 -8.38 -1.15
C LEU A 131 -10.68 -8.48 -2.23
N SER A 132 -10.33 -8.29 -3.49
CA SER A 132 -11.26 -8.32 -4.62
C SER A 132 -11.90 -9.69 -4.89
N LEU A 133 -11.44 -10.75 -4.26
CA LEU A 133 -12.10 -12.06 -4.34
C LEU A 133 -13.48 -12.05 -3.64
N ASN A 134 -13.68 -11.16 -2.66
CA ASN A 134 -14.88 -11.12 -1.83
C ASN A 134 -15.60 -9.76 -1.90
N TYR A 135 -14.92 -8.68 -2.26
CA TYR A 135 -15.45 -7.31 -2.22
C TYR A 135 -15.14 -6.54 -3.48
N GLU A 136 -16.14 -5.89 -4.04
CA GLU A 136 -15.97 -4.92 -5.12
C GLU A 136 -15.50 -3.58 -4.53
N VAL A 137 -14.38 -3.08 -5.02
CA VAL A 137 -13.79 -1.83 -4.50
C VAL A 137 -13.29 -0.95 -5.64
N HIS A 138 -13.26 0.35 -5.44
CA HIS A 138 -12.59 1.32 -6.31
C HIS A 138 -11.23 1.66 -5.73
N GLY A 139 -10.22 1.86 -6.58
CA GLY A 139 -8.87 2.23 -6.16
C GLY A 139 -8.51 3.66 -6.53
N LEU A 140 -7.74 4.34 -5.69
CA LEU A 140 -7.13 5.60 -6.08
C LEU A 140 -5.76 5.34 -6.70
N GLU A 141 -5.45 6.05 -7.78
CA GLU A 141 -4.12 6.03 -8.38
C GLU A 141 -3.55 7.43 -8.59
N ARG A 142 -2.24 7.53 -8.42
CA ARG A 142 -1.47 8.64 -8.98
C ARG A 142 -0.89 8.15 -10.31
N PRO A 143 -1.26 8.77 -11.44
CA PRO A 143 -0.73 8.38 -12.73
C PRO A 143 0.80 8.41 -12.77
N ASN A 144 1.42 7.41 -13.39
CA ASN A 144 2.87 7.37 -13.56
C ASN A 144 3.29 8.28 -14.72
N ASN A 145 4.41 8.98 -14.56
CA ASN A 145 4.95 9.84 -15.61
C ASN A 145 5.39 9.05 -16.87
N ASN A 146 5.79 7.79 -16.71
CA ASN A 146 6.10 6.91 -17.82
C ASN A 146 4.82 6.21 -18.30
N LYS A 147 4.37 6.56 -19.51
CA LYS A 147 3.12 6.04 -20.11
C LYS A 147 3.09 4.50 -20.20
N LEU A 148 4.23 3.86 -20.49
CA LEU A 148 4.32 2.42 -20.60
C LEU A 148 4.11 1.75 -19.23
N ILE A 149 4.77 2.27 -18.19
CA ILE A 149 4.60 1.78 -16.82
C ILE A 149 3.16 2.03 -16.37
N GLN A 150 2.59 3.19 -16.66
CA GLN A 150 1.20 3.52 -16.35
C GLN A 150 0.23 2.50 -16.96
N MET A 151 0.38 2.15 -18.24
CA MET A 151 -0.48 1.17 -18.89
C MET A 151 -0.38 -0.19 -18.19
N ILE A 152 0.82 -0.70 -17.93
CA ILE A 152 1.02 -2.00 -17.28
C ILE A 152 0.41 -2.03 -15.87
N GLN A 153 0.65 -0.98 -15.08
CA GLN A 153 0.10 -0.88 -13.73
C GLN A 153 -1.43 -0.78 -13.73
N ARG A 154 -1.98 0.05 -14.63
CA ARG A 154 -3.43 0.24 -14.74
C ARG A 154 -4.13 -1.06 -15.15
N ASP A 155 -3.65 -1.74 -16.18
CA ASP A 155 -4.21 -3.02 -16.63
C ASP A 155 -4.13 -4.10 -15.53
N GLY A 156 -3.02 -4.12 -14.77
CA GLY A 156 -2.86 -5.02 -13.64
C GLY A 156 -3.85 -4.72 -12.51
N ARG A 157 -3.97 -3.46 -12.12
CA ARG A 157 -4.85 -3.00 -11.02
C ARG A 157 -6.33 -3.17 -11.32
N LEU A 158 -6.77 -2.96 -12.57
CA LEU A 158 -8.16 -3.17 -12.99
C LEU A 158 -8.64 -4.62 -12.85
N LYS A 159 -7.77 -5.56 -12.56
CA LYS A 159 -8.16 -6.93 -12.15
C LYS A 159 -8.54 -7.02 -10.67
N SER A 160 -8.19 -6.01 -9.90
CA SER A 160 -8.38 -5.96 -8.44
C SER A 160 -9.40 -4.90 -8.01
N VAL A 161 -9.80 -3.99 -8.91
CA VAL A 161 -10.72 -2.90 -8.59
C VAL A 161 -11.70 -2.66 -9.74
N LYS A 162 -12.91 -2.18 -9.42
CA LYS A 162 -13.95 -1.81 -10.41
C LYS A 162 -13.48 -0.66 -11.31
N SER A 163 -12.86 0.35 -10.71
CA SER A 163 -12.28 1.49 -11.42
C SER A 163 -11.06 2.05 -10.69
N LEU A 164 -10.27 2.83 -11.43
CA LEU A 164 -9.13 3.58 -10.90
C LEU A 164 -9.44 5.06 -11.01
N ILE A 165 -9.59 5.70 -9.87
CA ILE A 165 -9.89 7.12 -9.70
C ILE A 165 -8.57 7.89 -9.61
N SER A 166 -8.44 9.01 -10.33
CA SER A 166 -7.29 9.88 -10.14
C SER A 166 -7.26 10.44 -8.71
N ASN A 167 -6.13 10.42 -8.04
CA ASN A 167 -5.97 10.98 -6.70
C ASN A 167 -6.23 12.50 -6.61
N SER A 168 -6.37 13.19 -7.73
CA SER A 168 -6.80 14.60 -7.83
C SER A 168 -8.31 14.77 -7.93
N ASP A 169 -9.06 13.71 -8.31
CA ASP A 169 -10.51 13.76 -8.54
C ASP A 169 -11.31 13.44 -7.28
N ILE A 170 -11.40 14.44 -6.40
CA ILE A 170 -12.18 14.32 -5.16
C ILE A 170 -13.69 14.26 -5.46
N LYS A 171 -14.13 14.87 -6.57
CA LYS A 171 -15.57 14.85 -6.93
C LYS A 171 -16.02 13.42 -7.22
N GLU A 172 -15.27 12.68 -8.06
CA GLU A 172 -15.56 11.27 -8.34
C GLU A 172 -15.59 10.42 -7.05
N CYS A 173 -14.64 10.67 -6.12
CA CYS A 173 -14.66 9.98 -4.81
C CYS A 173 -15.96 10.28 -4.02
N VAL A 174 -16.40 11.55 -3.99
CA VAL A 174 -17.63 11.94 -3.29
C VAL A 174 -18.86 11.29 -3.93
N ASP A 175 -18.95 11.30 -5.25
CA ASP A 175 -20.08 10.74 -5.99
C ASP A 175 -20.20 9.23 -5.75
N LEU A 176 -19.08 8.48 -5.81
CA LEU A 176 -19.04 7.05 -5.53
C LEU A 176 -19.40 6.72 -4.07
N LEU A 177 -18.85 7.45 -3.09
CA LEU A 177 -19.17 7.23 -1.69
C LEU A 177 -20.66 7.50 -1.42
N LYS A 178 -21.25 8.57 -1.99
CA LYS A 178 -22.68 8.86 -1.86
C LYS A 178 -23.57 7.80 -2.52
N SER A 179 -23.04 7.06 -3.51
CA SER A 179 -23.71 5.94 -4.14
C SER A 179 -23.56 4.62 -3.35
N GLY A 180 -22.92 4.65 -2.18
CA GLY A 180 -22.74 3.47 -1.33
C GLY A 180 -21.54 2.59 -1.69
N GLU A 181 -20.66 3.05 -2.59
CA GLU A 181 -19.49 2.29 -3.06
C GLU A 181 -18.35 2.26 -2.04
N VAL A 182 -17.41 1.31 -2.23
CA VAL A 182 -16.23 1.14 -1.37
C VAL A 182 -15.00 1.65 -2.09
N ILE A 183 -14.25 2.56 -1.46
CA ILE A 183 -13.03 3.14 -2.01
C ILE A 183 -11.81 2.78 -1.17
N LEU A 184 -10.78 2.19 -1.78
CA LEU A 184 -9.46 1.96 -1.18
C LEU A 184 -8.64 3.25 -1.15
N TYR A 185 -8.16 3.65 0.03
CA TYR A 185 -7.39 4.87 0.22
C TYR A 185 -6.14 4.64 1.09
N GLY A 186 -4.95 4.86 0.52
CA GLY A 186 -3.66 4.81 1.24
C GLY A 186 -3.17 6.22 1.60
N PRO A 187 -3.32 6.67 2.87
CA PRO A 187 -3.01 8.05 3.28
C PRO A 187 -1.56 8.30 3.69
N ASP A 188 -0.71 7.29 3.76
CA ASP A 188 0.58 7.26 4.45
C ASP A 188 1.79 7.64 3.57
N GLN A 189 1.56 8.31 2.45
CA GLN A 189 2.63 8.86 1.63
C GLN A 189 2.79 10.38 1.82
N ASP A 190 3.96 10.91 1.42
CA ASP A 190 4.22 12.35 1.44
C ASP A 190 3.50 13.06 0.27
N TYR A 191 2.38 13.69 0.57
CA TYR A 191 1.59 14.46 -0.39
C TYR A 191 1.80 15.95 -0.15
N ARG A 192 2.67 16.57 -0.95
CA ARG A 192 2.95 18.01 -0.89
C ARG A 192 1.86 18.80 -1.62
N ASN A 193 0.73 19.06 -0.95
CA ASN A 193 -0.37 19.85 -1.50
C ASN A 193 -1.17 20.56 -0.39
N LYS A 194 -2.14 21.41 -0.79
CA LYS A 194 -2.99 22.17 0.12
C LYS A 194 -3.93 21.32 1.01
N ARG A 195 -4.04 20.03 0.74
CA ARG A 195 -4.87 19.06 1.49
C ARG A 195 -4.02 18.19 2.42
N SER A 196 -2.91 18.72 2.87
CA SER A 196 -2.02 18.04 3.82
C SER A 196 -1.68 18.96 4.97
N VAL A 197 -1.51 18.36 6.14
CA VAL A 197 -1.05 19.05 7.37
C VAL A 197 0.25 18.42 7.83
N VAL A 198 1.07 19.21 8.54
CA VAL A 198 2.21 18.66 9.27
C VAL A 198 1.66 17.95 10.49
N SER A 199 1.97 16.68 10.62
CA SER A 199 1.56 15.78 11.70
C SER A 199 2.71 14.87 12.10
N THR A 200 2.57 14.11 13.16
CA THR A 200 3.65 13.21 13.62
C THR A 200 3.48 11.79 13.10
N PHE A 201 4.61 11.14 12.78
CA PHE A 201 4.71 9.73 12.42
C PHE A 201 6.00 9.16 13.01
N PHE A 202 5.89 8.20 13.94
CA PHE A 202 7.00 7.74 14.79
C PHE A 202 7.75 8.90 15.47
N ASN A 203 7.00 9.84 16.04
CA ASN A 203 7.50 11.06 16.70
C ASN A 203 8.32 11.99 15.78
N GLN A 204 8.21 11.84 14.47
CA GLN A 204 8.87 12.69 13.47
C GLN A 204 7.83 13.46 12.66
N ASP A 205 8.12 14.70 12.33
CA ASP A 205 7.24 15.52 11.51
C ASP A 205 7.14 14.99 10.08
N CYS A 206 5.92 14.89 9.58
CA CYS A 206 5.64 14.47 8.21
C CYS A 206 4.38 15.15 7.67
N LEU A 207 4.27 15.27 6.35
CA LEU A 207 3.01 15.68 5.73
C LEU A 207 2.04 14.50 5.67
N THR A 208 0.83 14.70 6.17
CA THR A 208 -0.26 13.72 6.10
C THR A 208 -1.47 14.36 5.42
N THR A 209 -2.06 13.62 4.49
CA THR A 209 -3.24 14.08 3.75
C THR A 209 -4.47 14.17 4.65
N THR A 210 -5.27 15.22 4.45
CA THR A 210 -6.55 15.43 5.14
C THR A 210 -7.75 15.04 4.26
N VAL A 211 -7.51 14.42 3.10
CA VAL A 211 -8.56 14.00 2.17
C VAL A 211 -9.54 13.02 2.81
N PRO A 212 -9.14 11.98 3.58
CA PRO A 212 -10.10 11.09 4.24
C PRO A 212 -11.05 11.83 5.19
N TYR A 213 -10.54 12.79 5.97
CA TYR A 213 -11.37 13.67 6.80
C TYR A 213 -12.39 14.45 5.99
N THR A 214 -11.94 15.05 4.87
CA THR A 214 -12.82 15.83 3.98
C THR A 214 -13.88 14.93 3.35
N LEU A 215 -13.54 13.76 2.87
CA LEU A 215 -14.49 12.79 2.29
C LEU A 215 -15.54 12.37 3.32
N LYS A 216 -15.12 11.98 4.54
CA LYS A 216 -16.05 11.64 5.63
C LYS A 216 -17.02 12.79 5.92
N LYS A 217 -16.54 14.05 6.03
CA LYS A 217 -17.40 15.22 6.27
C LYS A 217 -18.39 15.48 5.15
N LEU A 218 -18.00 15.30 3.89
CA LEU A 218 -18.84 15.58 2.73
C LEU A 218 -19.88 14.49 2.43
N THR A 219 -19.60 13.24 2.81
CA THR A 219 -20.42 12.10 2.40
C THR A 219 -21.07 11.38 3.56
N GLY A 220 -20.54 11.50 4.78
CA GLY A 220 -20.96 10.67 5.91
C GLY A 220 -20.48 9.22 5.86
N CYS A 221 -19.62 8.85 4.88
CA CYS A 221 -19.17 7.47 4.65
C CYS A 221 -18.58 6.82 5.91
N GLU A 222 -18.63 5.50 6.00
CA GLU A 222 -17.95 4.76 7.05
C GLU A 222 -16.44 4.75 6.81
N LEU A 223 -15.65 4.88 7.89
CA LEU A 223 -14.20 4.75 7.85
C LEU A 223 -13.82 3.40 8.44
N ILE A 224 -13.26 2.53 7.60
CA ILE A 224 -12.78 1.21 8.02
C ILE A 224 -11.29 1.14 7.74
N TYR A 225 -10.52 0.66 8.72
CA TYR A 225 -9.10 0.40 8.51
C TYR A 225 -8.91 -1.04 8.04
N PHE A 226 -8.25 -1.19 6.90
CA PHE A 226 -7.90 -2.44 6.28
C PHE A 226 -6.42 -2.70 6.49
N ASP A 227 -6.08 -3.79 7.15
CA ASP A 227 -4.70 -4.19 7.37
C ASP A 227 -4.38 -5.51 6.69
N PHE A 228 -3.16 -5.65 6.22
CA PHE A 228 -2.70 -6.83 5.51
C PHE A 228 -1.40 -7.34 6.10
N PHE A 229 -1.36 -8.64 6.38
CA PHE A 229 -0.19 -9.35 6.90
C PHE A 229 0.10 -10.61 6.08
N LYS A 230 1.38 -10.97 6.03
CA LYS A 230 1.85 -12.24 5.46
C LYS A 230 2.72 -12.96 6.47
N GLU A 231 2.35 -14.18 6.81
CA GLU A 231 3.13 -15.06 7.68
C GLU A 231 3.32 -16.42 7.01
N GLY A 232 4.59 -16.78 6.74
CA GLY A 232 4.86 -17.96 5.92
C GLY A 232 4.19 -17.87 4.55
N ASP A 233 3.31 -18.81 4.23
CA ASP A 233 2.48 -18.81 3.03
C ASP A 233 1.03 -18.38 3.27
N LYS A 234 0.70 -18.04 4.51
CA LYS A 234 -0.60 -17.53 4.91
C LYS A 234 -0.69 -16.02 4.74
N TYR A 235 -1.81 -15.55 4.25
CA TYR A 235 -2.17 -14.14 4.11
C TYR A 235 -3.35 -13.82 5.02
N GLN A 236 -3.29 -12.68 5.69
CA GLN A 236 -4.37 -12.23 6.56
C GLN A 236 -4.80 -10.83 6.16
N ILE A 237 -6.11 -10.64 6.03
CA ILE A 237 -6.74 -9.33 5.93
C ILE A 237 -7.56 -9.11 7.20
N LYS A 238 -7.34 -7.97 7.85
CA LYS A 238 -8.04 -7.60 9.08
C LYS A 238 -8.76 -6.28 8.89
N PHE A 239 -10.01 -6.21 9.34
CA PHE A 239 -10.80 -5.00 9.33
C PHE A 239 -11.01 -4.47 10.74
N GLU A 240 -10.92 -3.15 10.90
CA GLU A 240 -11.20 -2.45 12.17
C GLU A 240 -11.92 -1.14 11.87
N SER A 241 -12.94 -0.78 12.66
CA SER A 241 -13.53 0.55 12.59
C SER A 241 -12.48 1.61 12.88
N PHE A 242 -12.57 2.72 12.16
CA PHE A 242 -11.77 3.90 12.44
C PHE A 242 -12.70 5.02 12.88
N ASP A 243 -12.96 5.04 14.19
CA ASP A 243 -13.83 6.02 14.81
C ASP A 243 -13.01 7.24 15.21
N ASP A 244 -13.35 8.38 14.63
CA ASP A 244 -12.76 9.68 14.94
C ASP A 244 -13.89 10.69 15.18
N PRO A 245 -13.81 11.50 16.24
CA PRO A 245 -14.81 12.53 16.55
C PRO A 245 -14.88 13.65 15.49
N LEU A 246 -14.00 13.65 14.48
CA LEU A 246 -13.93 14.63 13.39
C LEU A 246 -13.87 16.09 13.86
N ASN A 247 -13.20 16.34 14.99
CA ASN A 247 -13.06 17.66 15.55
C ASN A 247 -12.39 18.62 14.57
N ASP A 248 -11.22 18.19 14.06
CA ASP A 248 -10.48 18.94 13.03
C ASP A 248 -9.57 18.00 12.22
N SER A 249 -9.08 18.49 11.09
CA SER A 249 -8.26 17.71 10.15
C SER A 249 -6.86 17.40 10.67
N PHE A 250 -6.31 18.18 11.59
CA PHE A 250 -5.00 17.95 12.19
C PHE A 250 -5.05 16.79 13.18
N ASN A 251 -6.03 16.81 14.11
CA ASN A 251 -6.24 15.71 15.04
C ASN A 251 -6.54 14.40 14.32
N PHE A 252 -7.40 14.45 13.29
CA PHE A 252 -7.69 13.30 12.45
C PHE A 252 -6.39 12.71 11.83
N ALA A 253 -5.54 13.55 11.23
CA ALA A 253 -4.29 13.10 10.62
C ALA A 253 -3.34 12.45 11.64
N ASN A 254 -3.23 12.99 12.85
CA ASN A 254 -2.43 12.40 13.92
C ASN A 254 -2.99 11.05 14.40
N GLN A 255 -4.31 10.93 14.58
CA GLN A 255 -4.94 9.66 14.95
C GLN A 255 -4.77 8.60 13.86
N LEU A 256 -4.91 8.98 12.60
CA LEU A 256 -4.68 8.11 11.46
C LEU A 256 -3.23 7.62 11.41
N ASN A 257 -2.25 8.51 11.61
CA ASN A 257 -0.86 8.12 11.70
C ASN A 257 -0.60 7.16 12.86
N LYS A 258 -1.15 7.41 14.05
CA LYS A 258 -1.03 6.49 15.21
C LYS A 258 -1.63 5.11 14.91
N LYS A 259 -2.76 5.06 14.19
CA LYS A 259 -3.35 3.78 13.76
C LYS A 259 -2.42 3.04 12.82
N ILE A 260 -1.82 3.74 11.85
CA ILE A 260 -0.85 3.19 10.90
C ILE A 260 0.41 2.71 11.62
N GLU A 261 0.97 3.50 12.56
CA GLU A 261 2.12 3.12 13.38
C GLU A 261 1.87 1.83 14.16
N LYS A 262 0.70 1.73 14.82
CA LYS A 262 0.30 0.53 15.57
C LYS A 262 0.27 -0.70 14.65
N SER A 263 -0.24 -0.55 13.44
CA SER A 263 -0.25 -1.61 12.43
C SER A 263 1.16 -1.98 11.98
N ILE A 264 2.02 -0.98 11.70
CA ILE A 264 3.41 -1.20 11.29
C ILE A 264 4.18 -1.97 12.37
N LEU A 265 4.00 -1.63 13.65
CA LEU A 265 4.70 -2.26 14.77
C LEU A 265 4.39 -3.76 14.93
N GLN A 266 3.24 -4.25 14.42
CA GLN A 266 2.94 -5.68 14.40
C GLN A 266 3.84 -6.44 13.40
N ALA A 267 4.18 -5.83 12.26
CA ALA A 267 5.04 -6.42 11.24
C ALA A 267 5.87 -5.32 10.53
N PRO A 268 6.85 -4.70 11.21
CA PRO A 268 7.56 -3.53 10.69
C PRO A 268 8.31 -3.81 9.39
N HIS A 269 8.67 -5.06 9.15
CA HIS A 269 9.34 -5.49 7.92
C HIS A 269 8.41 -5.62 6.71
N GLN A 270 7.11 -5.43 6.85
CA GLN A 270 6.14 -5.52 5.75
C GLN A 270 5.65 -4.15 5.26
N TYR A 271 5.98 -3.07 5.96
CA TYR A 271 5.65 -1.73 5.51
C TYR A 271 6.52 -1.29 4.33
N LEU A 272 5.95 -0.45 3.45
CA LEU A 272 6.63 0.02 2.23
C LEU A 272 7.63 1.16 2.56
N TRP A 273 8.70 0.83 3.31
CA TRP A 273 9.77 1.78 3.65
C TRP A 273 10.58 2.30 2.44
N HIS A 274 10.31 1.83 1.24
CA HIS A 274 10.98 2.22 -0.01
C HIS A 274 10.62 3.63 -0.49
N HIS A 275 9.65 4.27 0.13
CA HIS A 275 9.19 5.58 -0.25
C HIS A 275 9.73 6.65 0.70
N ARG A 276 9.92 7.89 0.21
CA ARG A 276 10.46 9.00 1.00
C ARG A 276 9.36 9.68 1.81
N ARG A 277 8.94 9.05 2.93
CA ARG A 277 7.83 9.51 3.77
C ARG A 277 8.04 10.91 4.36
N PHE A 278 9.29 11.28 4.61
CA PHE A 278 9.66 12.54 5.25
C PHE A 278 10.29 13.56 4.28
N LYS A 279 10.11 13.37 2.97
CA LYS A 279 10.76 14.19 1.94
C LYS A 279 10.46 15.68 2.08
N SER A 280 9.28 16.04 2.56
CA SER A 280 8.86 17.44 2.68
C SER A 280 9.30 18.10 3.98
N GLN A 281 9.58 17.34 5.05
CA GLN A 281 9.92 17.84 6.38
C GLN A 281 11.39 17.59 6.75
N ALA A 282 11.98 16.52 6.28
CA ALA A 282 13.37 16.13 6.52
C ALA A 282 14.03 15.59 5.23
N PRO A 283 14.16 16.39 4.15
CA PRO A 283 14.73 15.93 2.88
C PRO A 283 16.16 15.44 3.02
N GLU A 284 16.96 16.05 3.92
CA GLU A 284 18.38 15.78 4.17
C GLU A 284 18.67 14.33 4.57
N ILE A 285 17.72 13.62 5.17
CA ILE A 285 17.94 12.21 5.54
C ILE A 285 18.12 11.29 4.32
N TYR A 286 17.74 11.75 3.13
CA TYR A 286 17.83 11.00 1.88
C TYR A 286 18.99 11.39 0.97
N ASP A 287 19.83 12.35 1.37
CA ASP A 287 20.89 12.93 0.54
C ASP A 287 22.25 12.21 0.69
N LYS A 288 22.26 10.99 1.23
CA LYS A 288 23.46 10.16 1.46
C LYS A 288 23.72 9.16 0.34
#